data_c3aa11852a2065251772da98ce1bb093
#
_entry.id   c3aa11852a2065251772da98ce1bb093
#
_cell.length_a   1.000
_cell.length_b   1.000
_cell.length_c   1.000
_cell.angle_alpha   90.00
_cell.angle_beta   90.00
_cell.angle_gamma   90.00
#
_symmetry.space_group_name_H-M   'P 1'
#
loop_
_entity.id
_entity.type
_entity.pdbx_description
1 polymer ?
#
loop_
_entity_poly.entity_id
_entity_poly.type
_entity_poly.pdbx_seq_one_letter_code
_entity_poly.pdbx_strand_id
1 'polypeptide(L)'
;EIEQHFGDTLWLKHQISWFVGYISFSVVLFNYCLYLTGRRESGFIATFVHSIEGRLLFIRSQLMASLIMSVMYVLFFITVVFIGFQARPDYQTVILILKTICINVMMMISLTFMASFRVTFQTASTIYSVLITVCMVLGIVSLKYNDGLVYWINIINPIAIYSTLLQPGIELSYITILVYGLMFIISLISALTFKTEPVWSSQ
;
A
#
# COMPACT_ATOMS: atom_id res chain seq x y z
N GLU A 1 12.32 28.04 1.45
CA GLU A 1 12.20 26.99 2.50
C GLU A 1 13.06 25.76 2.21
N ILE A 2 13.15 25.27 0.97
CA ILE A 2 13.97 24.10 0.61
C ILE A 2 15.46 24.36 0.82
N GLU A 3 15.97 25.54 0.49
CA GLU A 3 17.39 25.89 0.64
C GLU A 3 17.86 25.98 2.11
N GLN A 4 16.98 26.29 3.06
CA GLN A 4 17.33 26.40 4.47
C GLN A 4 17.53 25.06 5.17
N HIS A 5 17.02 23.96 4.60
CA HIS A 5 17.07 22.61 5.18
C HIS A 5 18.03 21.66 4.45
N PHE A 6 18.86 22.19 3.54
CA PHE A 6 19.92 21.43 2.89
C PHE A 6 20.97 21.00 3.94
N GLY A 7 20.89 19.75 4.37
CA GLY A 7 21.72 19.18 5.44
C GLY A 7 20.96 18.65 6.66
N ASP A 8 19.67 18.96 6.81
CA ASP A 8 18.86 18.39 7.88
C ASP A 8 18.35 16.99 7.47
N THR A 9 19.08 15.99 7.94
CA THR A 9 18.77 14.57 7.65
C THR A 9 17.40 14.13 8.20
N LEU A 10 16.90 14.79 9.24
CA LEU A 10 15.58 14.51 9.82
C LEU A 10 14.45 14.97 8.90
N TRP A 11 14.55 16.18 8.36
CA TRP A 11 13.59 16.71 7.39
C TRP A 11 13.52 15.84 6.14
N LEU A 12 14.69 15.46 5.58
CA LEU A 12 14.78 14.59 4.43
C LEU A 12 14.09 13.24 4.66
N LYS A 13 14.31 12.62 5.82
CA LYS A 13 13.68 11.34 6.20
C LYS A 13 12.16 11.47 6.32
N HIS A 14 11.66 12.59 6.83
CA HIS A 14 10.21 12.83 6.90
C HIS A 14 9.59 12.87 5.50
N GLN A 15 10.22 13.59 4.56
CA GLN A 15 9.76 13.64 3.17
C GLN A 15 9.85 12.27 2.49
N ILE A 16 10.96 11.56 2.66
CA ILE A 16 11.14 10.19 2.14
C ILE A 16 10.01 9.28 2.62
N SER A 17 9.62 9.34 3.90
CA SER A 17 8.59 8.50 4.47
C SER A 17 7.24 8.66 3.76
N TRP A 18 6.88 9.88 3.39
CA TRP A 18 5.63 10.16 2.66
C TRP A 18 5.65 9.56 1.24
N PHE A 19 6.74 9.77 0.50
CA PHE A 19 6.90 9.20 -0.85
C PHE A 19 7.01 7.68 -0.83
N VAL A 20 7.69 7.10 0.15
CA VAL A 20 7.74 5.64 0.36
C VAL A 20 6.35 5.10 0.62
N GLY A 21 5.53 5.80 1.42
CA GLY A 21 4.12 5.45 1.62
C GLY A 21 3.32 5.46 0.32
N TYR A 22 3.47 6.48 -0.51
CA TYR A 22 2.82 6.56 -1.81
C TYR A 22 3.25 5.43 -2.76
N ILE A 23 4.56 5.18 -2.89
CA ILE A 23 5.09 4.10 -3.73
C ILE A 23 4.56 2.74 -3.26
N SER A 24 4.62 2.48 -1.97
CA SER A 24 4.17 1.23 -1.38
C SER A 24 2.68 1.00 -1.60
N PHE A 25 1.85 2.02 -1.36
CA PHE A 25 0.40 1.92 -1.59
C PHE A 25 0.07 1.72 -3.07
N SER A 26 0.80 2.39 -3.99
CA SER A 26 0.68 2.17 -5.43
C SER A 26 0.94 0.72 -5.82
N VAL A 27 2.01 0.11 -5.27
CA VAL A 27 2.33 -1.29 -5.54
C VAL A 27 1.25 -2.23 -5.00
N VAL A 28 0.71 -1.95 -3.81
CA VAL A 28 -0.39 -2.75 -3.26
C VAL A 28 -1.62 -2.70 -4.16
N LEU A 29 -2.01 -1.54 -4.65
CA LEU A 29 -3.18 -1.40 -5.52
C LEU A 29 -2.97 -2.02 -6.90
N PHE A 30 -1.88 -1.67 -7.58
CA PHE A 30 -1.69 -2.02 -8.99
C PHE A 30 -0.98 -3.37 -9.18
N ASN A 31 0.09 -3.67 -8.45
CA ASN A 31 0.79 -4.94 -8.62
C ASN A 31 0.13 -6.10 -7.86
N TYR A 32 -0.56 -5.82 -6.77
CA TYR A 32 -1.19 -6.88 -5.97
C TYR A 32 -2.69 -6.99 -6.27
N CYS A 33 -3.51 -5.99 -5.89
CA CYS A 33 -4.96 -6.09 -6.02
C CYS A 33 -5.43 -6.12 -7.48
N LEU A 34 -4.89 -5.27 -8.36
CA LEU A 34 -5.27 -5.22 -9.76
C LEU A 34 -4.84 -6.47 -10.51
N TYR A 35 -3.64 -7.01 -10.21
CA TYR A 35 -3.19 -8.27 -10.78
C TYR A 35 -4.10 -9.44 -10.41
N LEU A 36 -4.49 -9.57 -9.13
CA LEU A 36 -5.44 -10.59 -8.69
C LEU A 36 -6.78 -10.47 -9.43
N THR A 37 -7.29 -9.24 -9.59
CA THR A 37 -8.53 -8.97 -10.35
C THR A 37 -8.38 -9.39 -11.81
N GLY A 38 -7.28 -9.03 -12.47
CA GLY A 38 -7.03 -9.39 -13.87
C GLY A 38 -6.91 -10.89 -14.09
N ARG A 39 -6.22 -11.61 -13.21
CA ARG A 39 -6.11 -13.07 -13.28
C ARG A 39 -7.44 -13.78 -13.04
N ARG A 40 -8.29 -13.23 -12.19
CA ARG A 40 -9.66 -13.73 -12.03
C ARG A 40 -10.48 -13.51 -13.31
N GLU A 41 -10.46 -12.30 -13.86
CA GLU A 41 -11.25 -11.96 -15.04
C GLU A 41 -10.82 -12.74 -16.28
N SER A 42 -9.53 -13.02 -16.44
CA SER A 42 -9.02 -13.84 -17.53
C SER A 42 -9.44 -15.33 -17.45
N GLY A 43 -10.12 -15.75 -16.36
CA GLY A 43 -10.45 -17.15 -16.12
C GLY A 43 -9.26 -18.01 -15.67
N PHE A 44 -8.05 -17.44 -15.60
CA PHE A 44 -6.85 -18.19 -15.20
C PHE A 44 -7.03 -18.88 -13.84
N ILE A 45 -7.56 -18.17 -12.85
CA ILE A 45 -7.75 -18.74 -11.51
C ILE A 45 -8.76 -19.88 -11.54
N ALA A 46 -9.86 -19.73 -12.28
CA ALA A 46 -10.88 -20.77 -12.41
C ALA A 46 -10.34 -22.04 -13.07
N THR A 47 -9.38 -21.91 -14.00
CA THR A 47 -8.80 -23.05 -14.73
C THR A 47 -7.77 -23.83 -13.89
N PHE A 48 -6.97 -23.14 -13.08
CA PHE A 48 -5.85 -23.75 -12.37
C PHE A 48 -6.02 -23.91 -10.87
N VAL A 49 -7.02 -23.26 -10.27
CA VAL A 49 -7.16 -23.17 -8.81
C VAL A 49 -8.52 -23.70 -8.38
N HIS A 50 -8.61 -25.03 -8.13
CA HIS A 50 -9.87 -25.69 -7.77
C HIS A 50 -10.05 -25.89 -6.24
N SER A 51 -8.94 -25.84 -5.46
CA SER A 51 -8.96 -26.07 -4.02
C SER A 51 -8.75 -24.77 -3.23
N ILE A 52 -9.16 -24.77 -1.95
CA ILE A 52 -8.88 -23.66 -1.02
C ILE A 52 -7.37 -23.48 -0.83
N GLU A 53 -6.62 -24.57 -0.72
CA GLU A 53 -5.16 -24.54 -0.58
C GLU A 53 -4.50 -23.91 -1.81
N GLY A 54 -4.94 -24.27 -3.01
CA GLY A 54 -4.46 -23.66 -4.26
C GLY A 54 -4.73 -22.16 -4.32
N ARG A 55 -5.90 -21.69 -3.84
CA ARG A 55 -6.22 -20.25 -3.76
C ARG A 55 -5.28 -19.51 -2.82
N LEU A 56 -5.09 -20.05 -1.63
CA LEU A 56 -4.20 -19.46 -0.64
C LEU A 56 -2.76 -19.45 -1.13
N LEU A 57 -2.31 -20.51 -1.79
CA LEU A 57 -0.98 -20.57 -2.40
C LEU A 57 -0.82 -19.51 -3.49
N PHE A 58 -1.82 -19.34 -4.36
CA PHE A 58 -1.84 -18.31 -5.40
C PHE A 58 -1.77 -16.89 -4.80
N ILE A 59 -2.61 -16.60 -3.79
CA ILE A 59 -2.61 -15.30 -3.11
C ILE A 59 -1.25 -15.04 -2.43
N ARG A 60 -0.69 -16.03 -1.73
CA ARG A 60 0.64 -15.93 -1.08
C ARG A 60 1.75 -15.70 -2.08
N SER A 61 1.78 -16.41 -3.19
CA SER A 61 2.81 -16.24 -4.22
C SER A 61 2.76 -14.86 -4.82
N GLN A 62 1.55 -14.33 -5.10
CA GLN A 62 1.38 -12.98 -5.60
C GLN A 62 1.76 -11.91 -4.56
N LEU A 63 1.44 -12.14 -3.29
CA LEU A 63 1.88 -11.26 -2.20
C LEU A 63 3.41 -11.17 -2.15
N MET A 64 4.10 -12.30 -2.22
CA MET A 64 5.58 -12.34 -2.22
C MET A 64 6.16 -11.63 -3.43
N ALA A 65 5.61 -11.87 -4.63
CA ALA A 65 6.05 -11.18 -5.85
C ALA A 65 5.87 -9.65 -5.75
N SER A 66 4.71 -9.20 -5.28
CA SER A 66 4.43 -7.78 -5.10
C SER A 66 5.28 -7.14 -4.01
N LEU A 67 5.61 -7.90 -2.94
CA LEU A 67 6.52 -7.44 -1.90
C LEU A 67 7.93 -7.21 -2.43
N ILE A 68 8.46 -8.14 -3.23
CA ILE A 68 9.78 -7.99 -3.86
C ILE A 68 9.78 -6.75 -4.75
N MET A 69 8.76 -6.56 -5.59
CA MET A 69 8.64 -5.38 -6.45
C MET A 69 8.57 -4.07 -5.63
N SER A 70 7.81 -4.07 -4.53
CA SER A 70 7.73 -2.91 -3.64
C SER A 70 9.09 -2.55 -3.04
N VAL A 71 9.81 -3.55 -2.54
CA VAL A 71 11.16 -3.35 -1.98
C VAL A 71 12.12 -2.79 -3.05
N MET A 72 12.07 -3.32 -4.27
CA MET A 72 12.92 -2.83 -5.37
C MET A 72 12.62 -1.37 -5.70
N TYR A 73 11.34 -0.96 -5.81
CA TYR A 73 10.98 0.43 -6.09
C TYR A 73 11.38 1.38 -4.95
N VAL A 74 11.19 0.95 -3.70
CA VAL A 74 11.57 1.75 -2.53
C VAL A 74 13.09 1.90 -2.45
N LEU A 75 13.86 0.84 -2.66
CA LEU A 75 15.31 0.90 -2.68
C LEU A 75 15.82 1.81 -3.81
N PHE A 76 15.25 1.69 -5.01
CA PHE A 76 15.60 2.56 -6.13
C PHE A 76 15.31 4.03 -5.79
N PHE A 77 14.11 4.33 -5.29
CA PHE A 77 13.73 5.68 -4.89
C PHE A 77 14.67 6.25 -3.82
N ILE A 78 14.92 5.51 -2.75
CA ILE A 78 15.83 5.93 -1.67
C ILE A 78 17.23 6.20 -2.24
N THR A 79 17.74 5.33 -3.10
CA THR A 79 19.07 5.50 -3.73
C THR A 79 19.15 6.78 -4.54
N VAL A 80 18.13 7.04 -5.38
CA VAL A 80 18.07 8.28 -6.19
C VAL A 80 18.03 9.53 -5.31
N VAL A 81 17.24 9.50 -4.24
CA VAL A 81 17.15 10.62 -3.30
C VAL A 81 18.49 10.86 -2.59
N PHE A 82 19.14 9.81 -2.08
CA PHE A 82 20.44 9.98 -1.40
C PHE A 82 21.53 10.50 -2.32
N ILE A 83 21.57 10.06 -3.58
CA ILE A 83 22.50 10.59 -4.58
C ILE A 83 22.18 12.06 -4.87
N GLY A 84 20.89 12.40 -5.09
CA GLY A 84 20.47 13.76 -5.43
C GLY A 84 20.74 14.78 -4.32
N PHE A 85 20.57 14.40 -3.06
CA PHE A 85 20.80 15.23 -1.89
C PHE A 85 22.21 15.07 -1.28
N GLN A 86 23.07 14.24 -1.88
CA GLN A 86 24.42 13.93 -1.36
C GLN A 86 24.39 13.44 0.11
N ALA A 87 23.29 12.85 0.53
CA ALA A 87 23.10 12.35 1.88
C ALA A 87 23.75 10.97 2.04
N ARG A 88 24.26 10.67 3.23
CA ARG A 88 24.83 9.35 3.53
C ARG A 88 23.78 8.46 4.17
N PRO A 89 23.64 7.19 3.70
CA PRO A 89 22.78 6.23 4.38
C PRO A 89 23.30 5.97 5.79
N ASP A 90 22.40 5.98 6.74
CA ASP A 90 22.68 5.71 8.15
C ASP A 90 21.86 4.51 8.67
N TYR A 91 22.05 4.14 9.90
CA TYR A 91 21.33 3.05 10.56
C TYR A 91 19.80 3.25 10.52
N GLN A 92 19.32 4.48 10.61
CA GLN A 92 17.89 4.77 10.55
C GLN A 92 17.30 4.50 9.15
N THR A 93 18.11 4.62 8.08
CA THR A 93 17.70 4.25 6.71
C THR A 93 17.43 2.73 6.62
N VAL A 94 18.26 1.91 7.26
CA VAL A 94 18.03 0.46 7.33
C VAL A 94 16.74 0.14 8.08
N ILE A 95 16.51 0.79 9.21
CA ILE A 95 15.26 0.64 9.98
C ILE A 95 14.05 1.05 9.15
N LEU A 96 14.12 2.14 8.39
CA LEU A 96 13.05 2.60 7.51
C LEU A 96 12.72 1.53 6.46
N ILE A 97 13.72 0.92 5.83
CA ILE A 97 13.51 -0.16 4.85
C ILE A 97 12.84 -1.37 5.51
N LEU A 98 13.31 -1.80 6.68
CA LEU A 98 12.72 -2.93 7.42
C LEU A 98 11.26 -2.64 7.82
N LYS A 99 10.99 -1.45 8.35
CA LYS A 99 9.62 -1.01 8.65
C LYS A 99 8.73 -1.04 7.41
N THR A 100 9.23 -0.55 6.26
CA THR A 100 8.50 -0.55 4.99
C THR A 100 8.09 -1.97 4.59
N ILE A 101 8.98 -2.95 4.72
CA ILE A 101 8.68 -4.37 4.43
C ILE A 101 7.52 -4.87 5.30
N CYS A 102 7.61 -4.65 6.62
CA CYS A 102 6.56 -5.09 7.55
C CYS A 102 5.20 -4.43 7.26
N ILE A 103 5.19 -3.10 7.03
CA ILE A 103 3.97 -2.35 6.75
C ILE A 103 3.37 -2.80 5.41
N ASN A 104 4.20 -3.04 4.38
CA ASN A 104 3.73 -3.54 3.09
C ASN A 104 3.01 -4.88 3.20
N VAL A 105 3.56 -5.83 3.95
CA VAL A 105 2.90 -7.12 4.19
C VAL A 105 1.53 -6.92 4.87
N MET A 106 1.48 -6.11 5.92
CA MET A 106 0.23 -5.83 6.63
C MET A 106 -0.81 -5.18 5.71
N MET A 107 -0.39 -4.20 4.88
CA MET A 107 -1.29 -3.51 3.96
C MET A 107 -1.76 -4.41 2.82
N MET A 108 -0.89 -5.24 2.24
CA MET A 108 -1.29 -6.21 1.22
C MET A 108 -2.35 -7.18 1.75
N ILE A 109 -2.13 -7.71 2.95
CA ILE A 109 -3.12 -8.58 3.60
C ILE A 109 -4.42 -7.80 3.86
N SER A 110 -4.34 -6.59 4.43
CA SER A 110 -5.52 -5.78 4.77
C SER A 110 -6.33 -5.33 3.55
N LEU A 111 -5.73 -5.21 2.37
CA LEU A 111 -6.40 -4.77 1.15
C LEU A 111 -6.76 -5.93 0.20
N THR A 112 -6.49 -7.18 0.58
CA THR A 112 -6.85 -8.37 -0.22
C THR A 112 -8.36 -8.40 -0.54
N PHE A 113 -9.22 -7.89 0.37
CA PHE A 113 -10.66 -7.81 0.13
C PHE A 113 -11.03 -6.99 -1.11
N MET A 114 -10.23 -6.00 -1.48
CA MET A 114 -10.48 -5.18 -2.68
C MET A 114 -10.43 -6.02 -3.96
N ALA A 115 -9.57 -7.04 -4.00
CA ALA A 115 -9.51 -7.98 -5.12
C ALA A 115 -10.73 -8.92 -5.19
N SER A 116 -11.50 -9.04 -4.09
CA SER A 116 -12.69 -9.89 -4.01
C SER A 116 -13.95 -9.22 -4.58
N PHE A 117 -13.93 -7.91 -4.83
CA PHE A 117 -15.05 -7.21 -5.46
C PHE A 117 -15.28 -7.71 -6.87
N ARG A 118 -16.54 -7.96 -7.23
CA ARG A 118 -16.95 -8.41 -8.57
C ARG A 118 -16.99 -7.24 -9.56
N VAL A 119 -15.82 -6.74 -9.88
CA VAL A 119 -15.62 -5.67 -10.86
C VAL A 119 -14.71 -6.16 -11.99
N THR A 120 -14.88 -5.60 -13.18
CA THR A 120 -13.98 -5.88 -14.31
C THR A 120 -12.60 -5.26 -14.06
N PHE A 121 -11.58 -5.77 -14.74
CA PHE A 121 -10.21 -5.25 -14.66
C PHE A 121 -10.17 -3.74 -14.98
N GLN A 122 -10.90 -3.31 -16.01
CA GLN A 122 -10.94 -1.91 -16.42
C GLN A 122 -11.56 -1.03 -15.34
N THR A 123 -12.70 -1.45 -14.77
CA THR A 123 -13.36 -0.73 -13.69
C THR A 123 -12.49 -0.68 -12.44
N ALA A 124 -11.84 -1.79 -12.06
CA ALA A 124 -10.92 -1.84 -10.94
C ALA A 124 -9.74 -0.89 -11.13
N SER A 125 -9.13 -0.87 -12.32
CA SER A 125 -8.03 0.03 -12.66
C SER A 125 -8.43 1.50 -12.49
N THR A 126 -9.62 1.88 -12.97
CA THR A 126 -10.14 3.24 -12.81
C THR A 126 -10.37 3.58 -11.33
N ILE A 127 -11.01 2.69 -10.57
CA ILE A 127 -11.27 2.89 -9.14
C ILE A 127 -9.95 3.07 -8.38
N TYR A 128 -8.95 2.22 -8.64
CA TYR A 128 -7.66 2.30 -7.94
C TYR A 128 -6.88 3.56 -8.32
N SER A 129 -6.96 4.00 -9.58
CA SER A 129 -6.35 5.25 -10.03
C SER A 129 -6.99 6.48 -9.36
N VAL A 130 -8.32 6.51 -9.25
CA VAL A 130 -9.02 7.56 -8.53
C VAL A 130 -8.69 7.52 -7.04
N LEU A 131 -8.71 6.34 -6.43
CA LEU A 131 -8.42 6.16 -5.01
C LEU A 131 -7.02 6.69 -4.65
N ILE A 132 -5.99 6.31 -5.41
CA ILE A 132 -4.63 6.75 -5.10
C ILE A 132 -4.47 8.26 -5.31
N THR A 133 -5.11 8.82 -6.34
CA THR A 133 -5.08 10.26 -6.59
C THR A 133 -5.75 11.04 -5.46
N VAL A 134 -6.92 10.58 -5.00
CA VAL A 134 -7.63 11.19 -3.87
C VAL A 134 -6.79 11.10 -2.59
N CYS A 135 -6.23 9.93 -2.29
CA CYS A 135 -5.36 9.74 -1.12
C CYS A 135 -4.11 10.63 -1.17
N MET A 136 -3.52 10.80 -2.38
CA MET A 136 -2.39 11.69 -2.59
C MET A 136 -2.74 13.15 -2.34
N VAL A 137 -3.83 13.63 -2.95
CA VAL A 137 -4.27 15.02 -2.78
C VAL A 137 -4.62 15.32 -1.32
N LEU A 138 -5.36 14.44 -0.65
CA LEU A 138 -5.71 14.59 0.76
C LEU A 138 -4.45 14.56 1.65
N GLY A 139 -3.48 13.71 1.33
CA GLY A 139 -2.20 13.68 2.03
C GLY A 139 -1.42 15.00 1.90
N ILE A 140 -1.38 15.60 0.71
CA ILE A 140 -0.74 16.91 0.49
C ILE A 140 -1.49 18.03 1.22
N VAL A 141 -2.82 18.03 1.16
CA VAL A 141 -3.65 19.03 1.85
C VAL A 141 -3.43 18.97 3.37
N SER A 142 -3.26 17.78 3.92
CA SER A 142 -3.04 17.58 5.34
C SER A 142 -1.69 18.06 5.85
N LEU A 143 -0.68 18.16 4.99
CA LEU A 143 0.60 18.77 5.35
C LEU A 143 0.45 20.25 5.70
N LYS A 144 -0.58 20.91 5.16
CA LYS A 144 -0.85 22.34 5.38
C LYS A 144 -1.99 22.58 6.37
N TYR A 145 -3.01 21.74 6.36
CA TYR A 145 -4.22 21.88 7.16
C TYR A 145 -4.45 20.57 7.92
N ASN A 146 -4.10 20.54 9.20
CA ASN A 146 -4.25 19.31 10.01
C ASN A 146 -5.36 19.45 11.06
N ASP A 147 -6.41 20.24 10.74
CA ASP A 147 -7.50 20.52 11.65
C ASP A 147 -8.85 19.97 11.14
N GLY A 148 -9.77 19.71 12.06
CA GLY A 148 -11.16 19.36 11.76
C GLY A 148 -11.32 18.12 10.88
N LEU A 149 -12.05 18.25 9.77
CA LEU A 149 -12.42 17.15 8.88
C LEU A 149 -11.19 16.53 8.18
N VAL A 150 -10.17 17.32 7.86
CA VAL A 150 -8.93 16.85 7.21
C VAL A 150 -8.17 15.88 8.13
N TYR A 151 -8.13 16.16 9.43
CA TYR A 151 -7.54 15.27 10.42
C TYR A 151 -8.22 13.89 10.43
N TRP A 152 -9.57 13.85 10.44
CA TRP A 152 -10.33 12.60 10.44
C TRP A 152 -10.13 11.79 9.15
N ILE A 153 -10.06 12.46 7.99
CA ILE A 153 -9.80 11.81 6.72
C ILE A 153 -8.39 11.21 6.69
N ASN A 154 -7.42 11.90 7.25
CA ASN A 154 -6.04 11.40 7.30
C ASN A 154 -5.84 10.16 8.16
N ILE A 155 -6.62 10.02 9.22
CA ILE A 155 -6.60 8.79 10.05
C ILE A 155 -6.92 7.54 9.21
N ILE A 156 -7.70 7.69 8.12
CA ILE A 156 -8.09 6.58 7.24
C ILE A 156 -7.22 6.52 5.98
N ASN A 157 -6.51 7.60 5.64
CA ASN A 157 -5.71 7.70 4.43
C ASN A 157 -4.49 6.75 4.49
N PRO A 158 -4.40 5.72 3.63
CA PRO A 158 -3.31 4.75 3.66
C PRO A 158 -1.93 5.39 3.50
N ILE A 159 -1.78 6.41 2.66
CA ILE A 159 -0.50 7.10 2.44
C ILE A 159 -0.05 7.84 3.72
N ALA A 160 -0.98 8.54 4.38
CA ALA A 160 -0.69 9.23 5.63
C ALA A 160 -0.30 8.24 6.74
N ILE A 161 -1.00 7.12 6.84
CA ILE A 161 -0.69 6.06 7.81
C ILE A 161 0.68 5.45 7.55
N TYR A 162 1.01 5.15 6.29
CA TYR A 162 2.35 4.69 5.93
C TYR A 162 3.42 5.69 6.39
N SER A 163 3.23 6.97 6.06
CA SER A 163 4.21 8.00 6.41
C SER A 163 4.38 8.12 7.94
N THR A 164 3.28 8.04 8.68
CA THR A 164 3.31 8.10 10.15
C THR A 164 4.02 6.89 10.75
N LEU A 165 3.73 5.67 10.27
CA LEU A 165 4.34 4.43 10.76
C LEU A 165 5.85 4.35 10.47
N LEU A 166 6.32 5.01 9.42
CA LEU A 166 7.74 5.03 9.06
C LEU A 166 8.55 6.02 9.91
N GLN A 167 7.91 7.02 10.52
CA GLN A 167 8.58 8.01 11.35
C GLN A 167 9.01 7.42 12.71
N PRO A 168 10.04 7.98 13.34
CA PRO A 168 10.39 7.66 14.72
C PRO A 168 9.39 8.29 15.70
N GLY A 169 9.03 7.60 16.79
CA GLY A 169 8.15 8.14 17.84
C GLY A 169 6.65 8.03 17.57
N ILE A 170 6.20 6.89 17.06
CA ILE A 170 4.82 6.66 16.62
C ILE A 170 3.82 6.71 17.76
N GLU A 171 2.86 7.62 17.65
CA GLU A 171 1.58 7.52 18.34
C GLU A 171 0.48 7.17 17.32
N LEU A 172 0.17 5.88 17.20
CA LEU A 172 -0.96 5.42 16.41
C LEU A 172 -2.27 5.74 17.15
N SER A 173 -3.16 6.46 16.46
CA SER A 173 -4.52 6.64 16.98
C SER A 173 -5.22 5.28 17.16
N TYR A 174 -5.91 5.07 18.27
CA TYR A 174 -6.73 3.87 18.51
C TYR A 174 -7.72 3.61 17.37
N ILE A 175 -8.23 4.67 16.74
CA ILE A 175 -9.14 4.57 15.58
C ILE A 175 -8.42 3.95 14.38
N THR A 176 -7.17 4.35 14.11
CA THR A 176 -6.36 3.75 13.04
C THR A 176 -6.16 2.26 13.26
N ILE A 177 -5.80 1.86 14.48
CA ILE A 177 -5.60 0.44 14.85
C ILE A 177 -6.91 -0.34 14.65
N LEU A 178 -8.04 0.21 15.08
CA LEU A 178 -9.34 -0.43 14.94
C LEU A 178 -9.76 -0.60 13.48
N VAL A 179 -9.63 0.45 12.65
CA VAL A 179 -9.99 0.42 11.23
C VAL A 179 -9.15 -0.62 10.47
N TYR A 180 -7.82 -0.62 10.67
CA TYR A 180 -6.96 -1.59 10.00
C TYR A 180 -7.11 -3.00 10.55
N GLY A 181 -7.38 -3.16 11.83
CA GLY A 181 -7.75 -4.44 12.42
C GLY A 181 -9.02 -5.03 11.80
N LEU A 182 -10.05 -4.21 11.59
CA LEU A 182 -11.27 -4.62 10.88
C LEU A 182 -10.99 -4.97 9.42
N MET A 183 -10.24 -4.13 8.70
CA MET A 183 -9.84 -4.43 7.31
C MET A 183 -9.06 -5.74 7.21
N PHE A 184 -8.17 -6.01 8.15
CA PHE A 184 -7.42 -7.26 8.21
C PHE A 184 -8.34 -8.48 8.38
N ILE A 185 -9.31 -8.43 9.29
CA ILE A 185 -10.29 -9.50 9.50
C ILE A 185 -11.14 -9.71 8.25
N ILE A 186 -11.66 -8.63 7.65
CA ILE A 186 -12.43 -8.69 6.39
C ILE A 186 -11.60 -9.34 5.29
N SER A 187 -10.32 -9.00 5.19
CA SER A 187 -9.42 -9.56 4.18
C SER A 187 -9.13 -11.04 4.38
N LEU A 188 -8.98 -11.50 5.62
CA LEU A 188 -8.83 -12.93 5.89
C LEU A 188 -10.08 -13.72 5.44
N ILE A 189 -11.26 -13.23 5.78
CA ILE A 189 -12.53 -13.82 5.33
C ILE A 189 -12.61 -13.79 3.79
N SER A 190 -12.27 -12.65 3.16
CA SER A 190 -12.28 -12.50 1.71
C SER A 190 -11.28 -13.42 1.00
N ALA A 191 -10.10 -13.67 1.59
CA ALA A 191 -9.13 -14.60 1.03
C ALA A 191 -9.65 -16.06 1.04
N LEU A 192 -10.37 -16.45 2.09
CA LEU A 192 -10.98 -17.77 2.19
C LEU A 192 -12.18 -17.94 1.23
N THR A 193 -12.96 -16.87 1.05
CA THR A 193 -14.16 -16.86 0.20
C THR A 193 -13.89 -16.30 -1.20
N PHE A 194 -12.64 -16.10 -1.57
CA PHE A 194 -12.24 -15.50 -2.86
C PHE A 194 -12.83 -16.30 -4.03
N LYS A 195 -13.72 -15.63 -4.81
CA LYS A 195 -14.37 -16.26 -5.96
C LYS A 195 -13.39 -16.32 -7.12
N THR A 196 -13.22 -17.53 -7.64
CA THR A 196 -12.31 -17.80 -8.76
C THR A 196 -12.94 -17.59 -10.13
N GLU A 197 -14.29 -17.50 -10.16
CA GLU A 197 -15.05 -17.34 -11.40
C GLU A 197 -14.92 -15.91 -11.96
N PRO A 198 -14.74 -15.76 -13.28
CA PRO A 198 -14.73 -14.45 -13.92
C PRO A 198 -16.11 -13.79 -13.85
N VAL A 199 -16.14 -12.45 -13.92
CA VAL A 199 -17.40 -11.67 -13.78
C VAL A 199 -18.37 -11.99 -14.92
N TRP A 200 -17.86 -12.23 -16.13
CA TRP A 200 -18.66 -12.54 -17.34
C TRP A 200 -19.31 -13.94 -17.31
N SER A 201 -18.86 -14.87 -16.48
CA SER A 201 -19.46 -16.21 -16.39
C SER A 201 -20.78 -16.25 -15.61
N SER A 202 -21.18 -15.13 -14.99
CA SER A 202 -22.41 -15.02 -14.20
C SER A 202 -23.54 -14.27 -14.94
N GLN A 203 -23.35 -13.94 -16.21
CA GLN A 203 -24.38 -13.44 -17.11
C GLN A 203 -24.87 -14.58 -18.00
#